data_1954c89c6014e3cf4846a8a9929b3c3a
#
_entry.id   1954c89c6014e3cf4846a8a9929b3c3a
#
_cell.length_a   1.000
_cell.length_b   1.000
_cell.length_c   1.000
_cell.angle_alpha   90.00
_cell.angle_beta   90.00
_cell.angle_gamma   90.00
#
_symmetry.space_group_name_H-M   'P 1'
#
loop_
_entity.id
_entity.type
_entity.pdbx_description
1 polymer ?
#
loop_
_entity_poly.entity_id
_entity_poly.type
_entity_poly.pdbx_seq_one_letter_code
_entity_poly.pdbx_strand_id
1 'polypeptide(L)'
;MKKRKLISIIIPCYNEEETIPLFYKEIEKIRNKISEADFEYIFIDDGSKDNTMPELRKLALENKCVRYISMSRNFGKEAGMYAGLEASKGDYVAIMDVDLQDPPEMLIEMYNTLETEDYDCVALYSPDHKDYSLVRRMFTKIWYRLIGKISTTKQVVGARDYRLMKRNIVNAIISMREYNRYSKGIFSFVGYKTKWIKYEAPKRVAGKTKWSFRKLFKYAIEGILAFSTTPLVMAAIFGLIMCFIAFVAIIVIIVKTLVWGDPVGGWPSLACIIIFTSGLQLLFLGIIGMYLSKIYLEVKERPIYFVRETEKDLKEND
;
A
#
# COMPACT_ATOMS: atom_id res chain seq x y z
N MET A 1 23.40 3.32 -33.41
CA MET A 1 22.77 4.27 -32.48
C MET A 1 22.23 3.47 -31.28
N LYS A 2 22.59 3.85 -30.05
CA LYS A 2 22.04 3.21 -28.84
C LYS A 2 20.54 3.49 -28.83
N LYS A 3 19.70 2.45 -28.73
CA LYS A 3 18.23 2.61 -28.65
C LYS A 3 17.90 3.50 -27.45
N ARG A 4 17.14 4.58 -27.64
CA ARG A 4 16.70 5.44 -26.54
C ARG A 4 15.85 4.60 -25.58
N LYS A 5 16.07 4.75 -24.29
CA LYS A 5 15.29 4.05 -23.28
C LYS A 5 13.94 4.72 -23.10
N LEU A 6 12.91 3.95 -22.83
CA LEU A 6 11.57 4.45 -22.56
C LEU A 6 11.34 4.50 -21.06
N ILE A 7 10.83 5.65 -20.57
CA ILE A 7 10.38 5.85 -19.20
C ILE A 7 8.85 5.89 -19.20
N SER A 8 8.20 4.94 -18.54
CA SER A 8 6.75 4.97 -18.28
C SER A 8 6.50 5.66 -16.95
N ILE A 9 5.63 6.67 -16.94
CA ILE A 9 5.16 7.34 -15.72
C ILE A 9 3.72 6.95 -15.47
N ILE A 10 3.46 6.29 -14.35
CA ILE A 10 2.14 5.84 -13.89
C ILE A 10 1.60 6.88 -12.94
N ILE A 11 0.43 7.41 -13.24
CA ILE A 11 -0.21 8.51 -12.52
C ILE A 11 -1.63 8.09 -12.10
N PRO A 12 -1.82 7.54 -10.88
CA PRO A 12 -3.15 7.24 -10.36
C PRO A 12 -3.91 8.53 -10.07
N CYS A 13 -5.17 8.63 -10.56
CA CYS A 13 -6.03 9.79 -10.44
C CYS A 13 -7.40 9.40 -9.88
N TYR A 14 -7.97 10.23 -9.01
CA TYR A 14 -9.35 10.11 -8.53
C TYR A 14 -9.91 11.48 -8.12
N ASN A 15 -10.80 12.06 -8.94
CA ASN A 15 -11.31 13.42 -8.79
C ASN A 15 -10.17 14.43 -8.70
N GLU A 16 -9.43 14.59 -9.80
CA GLU A 16 -8.20 15.39 -9.90
C GLU A 16 -8.22 16.33 -11.12
N GLU A 17 -9.43 16.81 -11.52
CA GLU A 17 -9.62 17.69 -12.68
C GLU A 17 -8.74 18.94 -12.66
N GLU A 18 -8.49 19.52 -11.47
CA GLU A 18 -7.69 20.72 -11.32
C GLU A 18 -6.18 20.44 -11.33
N THR A 19 -5.76 19.24 -10.90
CA THR A 19 -4.34 18.91 -10.71
C THR A 19 -3.69 18.32 -11.95
N ILE A 20 -4.45 17.62 -12.79
CA ILE A 20 -3.92 16.97 -14.01
C ILE A 20 -3.21 17.96 -14.95
N PRO A 21 -3.81 19.12 -15.33
CA PRO A 21 -3.14 20.07 -16.21
C PRO A 21 -1.85 20.64 -15.59
N LEU A 22 -1.86 20.87 -14.28
CA LEU A 22 -0.69 21.38 -13.55
C LEU A 22 0.44 20.36 -13.52
N PHE A 23 0.11 19.10 -13.19
CA PHE A 23 1.05 18.01 -13.18
C PHE A 23 1.68 17.78 -14.56
N TYR A 24 0.84 17.74 -15.61
CA TYR A 24 1.31 17.52 -16.97
C TYR A 24 2.28 18.61 -17.43
N LYS A 25 2.00 19.86 -17.11
CA LYS A 25 2.90 20.99 -17.40
C LYS A 25 4.26 20.86 -16.70
N GLU A 26 4.27 20.41 -15.44
CA GLU A 26 5.52 20.27 -14.69
C GLU A 26 6.33 19.06 -15.17
N ILE A 27 5.70 17.92 -15.45
CA ILE A 27 6.43 16.72 -15.90
C ILE A 27 7.01 16.90 -17.31
N GLU A 28 6.36 17.65 -18.20
CA GLU A 28 6.91 18.00 -19.52
C GLU A 28 8.21 18.82 -19.43
N LYS A 29 8.35 19.68 -18.41
CA LYS A 29 9.62 20.38 -18.16
C LYS A 29 10.75 19.39 -17.83
N ILE A 30 10.43 18.33 -17.10
CA ILE A 30 11.40 17.28 -16.73
C ILE A 30 11.76 16.43 -17.94
N ARG A 31 10.79 16.05 -18.76
CA ARG A 31 11.02 15.35 -20.04
C ARG A 31 12.06 16.08 -20.87
N ASN A 32 11.96 17.39 -20.99
CA ASN A 32 12.90 18.21 -21.77
C ASN A 32 14.33 18.20 -21.19
N LYS A 33 14.47 17.93 -19.88
CA LYS A 33 15.78 17.84 -19.21
C LYS A 33 16.41 16.45 -19.32
N ILE A 34 15.63 15.40 -19.57
CA ILE A 34 16.10 14.02 -19.78
C ILE A 34 16.02 13.71 -21.29
N SER A 35 16.85 14.40 -22.08
CA SER A 35 16.83 14.29 -23.55
C SER A 35 17.24 12.91 -24.09
N GLU A 36 17.84 12.04 -23.29
CA GLU A 36 18.36 10.73 -23.65
C GLU A 36 17.31 9.62 -23.61
N ALA A 37 16.12 9.89 -23.05
CA ALA A 37 15.03 8.94 -22.93
C ALA A 37 13.75 9.44 -23.60
N ASP A 38 12.94 8.49 -24.03
CA ASP A 38 11.56 8.71 -24.48
C ASP A 38 10.61 8.52 -23.30
N PHE A 39 9.42 9.12 -23.37
CA PHE A 39 8.44 9.09 -22.26
C PHE A 39 7.08 8.58 -22.73
N GLU A 40 6.41 7.81 -21.89
CA GLU A 40 4.97 7.58 -21.93
C GLU A 40 4.34 7.91 -20.59
N TYR A 41 3.20 8.57 -20.61
CA TYR A 41 2.40 8.91 -19.43
C TYR A 41 1.17 8.03 -19.39
N ILE A 42 0.95 7.32 -18.30
CA ILE A 42 -0.18 6.41 -18.14
C ILE A 42 -1.02 6.90 -16.97
N PHE A 43 -2.05 7.67 -17.27
CA PHE A 43 -3.00 8.12 -16.26
C PHE A 43 -4.03 7.03 -15.97
N ILE A 44 -4.26 6.74 -14.69
CA ILE A 44 -5.22 5.73 -14.27
C ILE A 44 -6.36 6.44 -13.53
N ASP A 45 -7.50 6.57 -14.19
CA ASP A 45 -8.70 7.10 -13.58
C ASP A 45 -9.42 6.01 -12.77
N ASP A 46 -9.44 6.16 -11.46
CA ASP A 46 -10.08 5.22 -10.53
C ASP A 46 -11.59 5.53 -10.36
N GLY A 47 -12.29 5.69 -11.48
CA GLY A 47 -13.74 5.92 -11.51
C GLY A 47 -14.14 7.28 -10.96
N SER A 48 -13.51 8.36 -11.42
CA SER A 48 -13.80 9.74 -11.04
C SER A 48 -15.22 10.16 -11.40
N LYS A 49 -15.73 11.15 -10.67
CA LYS A 49 -17.10 11.71 -10.83
C LYS A 49 -17.11 13.17 -11.25
N ASP A 50 -15.94 13.79 -11.32
CA ASP A 50 -15.69 15.15 -11.78
C ASP A 50 -15.25 15.16 -13.25
N ASN A 51 -14.66 16.26 -13.74
CA ASN A 51 -14.17 16.39 -15.11
C ASN A 51 -12.77 15.77 -15.34
N THR A 52 -12.29 14.90 -14.46
CA THR A 52 -11.00 14.18 -14.63
C THR A 52 -10.93 13.47 -15.99
N MET A 53 -11.98 12.72 -16.38
CA MET A 53 -11.99 12.00 -17.66
C MET A 53 -12.00 12.90 -18.91
N PRO A 54 -12.83 13.95 -18.99
CA PRO A 54 -12.72 14.94 -20.08
C PRO A 54 -11.31 15.50 -20.26
N GLU A 55 -10.62 15.86 -19.17
CA GLU A 55 -9.25 16.36 -19.23
C GLU A 55 -8.26 15.30 -19.74
N LEU A 56 -8.38 14.04 -19.31
CA LEU A 56 -7.52 12.95 -19.78
C LEU A 56 -7.72 12.65 -21.28
N ARG A 57 -8.97 12.64 -21.75
CA ARG A 57 -9.27 12.46 -23.18
C ARG A 57 -8.65 13.56 -24.02
N LYS A 58 -8.80 14.82 -23.59
CA LYS A 58 -8.19 15.97 -24.24
C LYS A 58 -6.69 15.84 -24.34
N LEU A 59 -6.00 15.53 -23.24
CA LEU A 59 -4.55 15.35 -23.23
C LEU A 59 -4.09 14.20 -24.14
N ALA A 60 -4.83 13.09 -24.18
CA ALA A 60 -4.49 11.94 -25.03
C ALA A 60 -4.70 12.24 -26.53
N LEU A 61 -5.65 13.10 -26.90
CA LEU A 61 -5.83 13.59 -28.28
C LEU A 61 -4.70 14.54 -28.71
N GLU A 62 -4.28 15.44 -27.80
CA GLU A 62 -3.24 16.43 -28.06
C GLU A 62 -1.83 15.81 -28.08
N ASN A 63 -1.62 14.71 -27.34
CA ASN A 63 -0.28 14.14 -27.14
C ASN A 63 -0.24 12.61 -27.21
N LYS A 64 0.43 12.08 -28.24
CA LYS A 64 0.56 10.63 -28.46
C LYS A 64 1.31 9.87 -27.35
N CYS A 65 2.09 10.57 -26.51
CA CYS A 65 2.78 9.98 -25.36
C CYS A 65 1.85 9.81 -24.16
N VAL A 66 0.67 10.42 -24.17
CA VAL A 66 -0.34 10.31 -23.12
C VAL A 66 -1.28 9.16 -23.42
N ARG A 67 -1.41 8.28 -22.46
CA ARG A 67 -2.33 7.15 -22.43
C ARG A 67 -3.16 7.24 -21.17
N TYR A 68 -4.36 6.69 -21.17
CA TYR A 68 -5.17 6.58 -19.98
C TYR A 68 -5.89 5.23 -19.91
N ILE A 69 -6.23 4.85 -18.68
CA ILE A 69 -7.09 3.71 -18.36
C ILE A 69 -8.16 4.23 -17.40
N SER A 70 -9.42 4.21 -17.81
CA SER A 70 -10.55 4.49 -16.91
C SER A 70 -11.11 3.19 -16.38
N MET A 71 -11.22 3.12 -15.06
CA MET A 71 -11.80 1.95 -14.38
C MET A 71 -13.32 2.05 -14.32
N SER A 72 -14.00 0.91 -14.32
CA SER A 72 -15.47 0.85 -14.30
C SER A 72 -16.09 1.45 -13.03
N ARG A 73 -15.35 1.48 -11.93
CA ARG A 73 -15.68 2.10 -10.64
C ARG A 73 -14.41 2.38 -9.84
N ASN A 74 -14.54 2.97 -8.66
CA ASN A 74 -13.40 3.11 -7.73
C ASN A 74 -13.01 1.74 -7.17
N PHE A 75 -11.78 1.28 -7.48
CA PHE A 75 -11.14 0.07 -6.98
C PHE A 75 -10.03 0.38 -5.97
N GLY A 76 -9.63 1.66 -5.84
CA GLY A 76 -8.60 2.14 -4.93
C GLY A 76 -7.23 2.31 -5.57
N LYS A 77 -6.40 3.14 -4.95
CA LYS A 77 -5.06 3.51 -5.44
C LYS A 77 -4.17 2.30 -5.75
N GLU A 78 -4.23 1.25 -4.93
CA GLU A 78 -3.43 0.03 -5.11
C GLU A 78 -3.75 -0.68 -6.43
N ALA A 79 -5.04 -0.79 -6.76
CA ALA A 79 -5.49 -1.34 -8.04
C ALA A 79 -5.08 -0.43 -9.21
N GLY A 80 -5.14 0.90 -9.03
CA GLY A 80 -4.69 1.87 -10.02
C GLY A 80 -3.21 1.75 -10.34
N MET A 81 -2.37 1.65 -9.31
CA MET A 81 -0.94 1.43 -9.50
C MET A 81 -0.66 0.11 -10.23
N TYR A 82 -1.37 -0.95 -9.88
CA TYR A 82 -1.20 -2.26 -10.51
C TYR A 82 -1.59 -2.21 -12.00
N ALA A 83 -2.73 -1.60 -12.35
CA ALA A 83 -3.15 -1.43 -13.74
C ALA A 83 -2.13 -0.63 -14.57
N GLY A 84 -1.56 0.43 -13.98
CA GLY A 84 -0.51 1.20 -14.62
C GLY A 84 0.76 0.39 -14.85
N LEU A 85 1.18 -0.42 -13.88
CA LEU A 85 2.33 -1.31 -14.00
C LEU A 85 2.12 -2.33 -15.12
N GLU A 86 0.94 -2.98 -15.20
CA GLU A 86 0.62 -3.92 -16.28
C GLU A 86 0.62 -3.25 -17.67
N ALA A 87 0.10 -2.02 -17.78
CA ALA A 87 0.02 -1.30 -19.04
C ALA A 87 1.34 -0.68 -19.50
N SER A 88 2.32 -0.53 -18.60
CA SER A 88 3.59 0.13 -18.86
C SER A 88 4.50 -0.69 -19.77
N LYS A 89 5.21 -0.01 -20.68
CA LYS A 89 6.13 -0.63 -21.65
C LYS A 89 7.58 -0.18 -21.50
N GLY A 90 7.85 0.83 -20.67
CA GLY A 90 9.16 1.44 -20.52
C GLY A 90 10.22 0.50 -19.97
N ASP A 91 11.47 0.75 -20.31
CA ASP A 91 12.65 0.12 -19.70
C ASP A 91 12.76 0.51 -18.22
N TYR A 92 12.31 1.73 -17.91
CA TYR A 92 12.12 2.27 -16.57
C TYR A 92 10.66 2.62 -16.33
N VAL A 93 10.19 2.42 -15.10
CA VAL A 93 8.81 2.73 -14.73
C VAL A 93 8.80 3.53 -13.43
N ALA A 94 8.20 4.71 -13.48
CA ALA A 94 7.95 5.55 -12.32
C ALA A 94 6.49 5.48 -11.88
N ILE A 95 6.24 5.58 -10.57
CA ILE A 95 4.91 5.82 -10.01
C ILE A 95 4.95 7.20 -9.37
N MET A 96 4.03 8.08 -9.74
CA MET A 96 3.95 9.45 -9.24
C MET A 96 2.52 9.83 -8.88
N ASP A 97 2.34 10.52 -7.76
CA ASP A 97 1.05 11.10 -7.39
C ASP A 97 0.84 12.42 -8.15
N VAL A 98 -0.39 12.64 -8.62
CA VAL A 98 -0.76 13.81 -9.44
C VAL A 98 -0.75 15.12 -8.66
N ASP A 99 -0.76 15.09 -7.30
CA ASP A 99 -0.93 16.25 -6.42
C ASP A 99 0.35 17.11 -6.22
N LEU A 100 1.43 16.79 -6.94
CA LEU A 100 2.72 17.47 -6.88
C LEU A 100 3.36 17.56 -5.48
N GLN A 101 2.92 16.72 -4.53
CA GLN A 101 3.62 16.59 -3.24
C GLN A 101 4.98 15.90 -3.36
N ASP A 102 5.13 15.12 -4.41
CA ASP A 102 6.38 14.47 -4.77
C ASP A 102 6.98 15.25 -5.96
N PRO A 103 8.15 15.94 -5.77
CA PRO A 103 8.71 16.83 -6.79
C PRO A 103 9.10 16.06 -8.05
N PRO A 104 8.55 16.40 -9.23
CA PRO A 104 8.90 15.73 -10.49
C PRO A 104 10.39 15.83 -10.83
N GLU A 105 11.10 16.86 -10.36
CA GLU A 105 12.53 17.10 -10.59
C GLU A 105 13.42 15.96 -10.06
N MET A 106 12.94 15.24 -9.04
CA MET A 106 13.67 14.09 -8.48
C MET A 106 13.84 12.96 -9.50
N LEU A 107 12.99 12.91 -10.54
CA LEU A 107 13.12 11.91 -11.61
C LEU A 107 14.48 12.00 -12.31
N ILE A 108 15.06 13.17 -12.44
CA ILE A 108 16.36 13.38 -13.08
C ILE A 108 17.47 12.67 -12.27
N GLU A 109 17.48 12.89 -10.96
CA GLU A 109 18.45 12.23 -10.06
C GLU A 109 18.23 10.71 -10.03
N MET A 110 16.97 10.27 -9.96
CA MET A 110 16.64 8.86 -9.99
C MET A 110 17.10 8.18 -11.28
N TYR A 111 16.86 8.79 -12.43
CA TYR A 111 17.27 8.28 -13.72
C TYR A 111 18.79 8.17 -13.81
N ASN A 112 19.52 9.25 -13.48
CA ASN A 112 20.98 9.25 -13.48
C ASN A 112 21.54 8.18 -12.54
N THR A 113 20.96 8.01 -11.37
CA THR A 113 21.37 6.97 -10.42
C THR A 113 21.24 5.57 -11.02
N LEU A 114 20.10 5.25 -11.68
CA LEU A 114 19.90 3.93 -12.29
C LEU A 114 20.78 3.67 -13.54
N GLU A 115 21.25 4.74 -14.20
CA GLU A 115 22.18 4.63 -15.34
C GLU A 115 23.64 4.48 -14.91
N THR A 116 24.03 5.07 -13.77
CA THR A 116 25.45 5.17 -13.35
C THR A 116 25.80 4.27 -12.18
N GLU A 117 24.84 3.90 -11.35
CA GLU A 117 25.06 3.10 -10.16
C GLU A 117 24.36 1.72 -10.26
N ASP A 118 24.86 0.72 -9.55
CA ASP A 118 24.34 -0.64 -9.54
C ASP A 118 23.13 -0.77 -8.58
N TYR A 119 22.03 -0.07 -8.92
CA TYR A 119 20.73 -0.20 -8.27
C TYR A 119 19.67 -0.64 -9.28
N ASP A 120 18.64 -1.29 -8.78
CA ASP A 120 17.50 -1.73 -9.59
C ASP A 120 16.30 -0.78 -9.41
N CYS A 121 16.22 -0.12 -8.27
CA CYS A 121 15.17 0.83 -7.93
C CYS A 121 15.77 2.05 -7.20
N VAL A 122 15.21 3.23 -7.46
CA VAL A 122 15.41 4.42 -6.65
C VAL A 122 14.05 4.85 -6.12
N ALA A 123 13.95 5.04 -4.81
CA ALA A 123 12.70 5.40 -4.14
C ALA A 123 12.88 6.61 -3.23
N LEU A 124 11.85 7.42 -3.09
CA LEU A 124 11.87 8.59 -2.23
C LEU A 124 11.33 8.28 -0.84
N TYR A 125 11.87 8.97 0.15
CA TYR A 125 11.30 8.97 1.49
C TYR A 125 11.37 10.36 2.12
N SER A 126 10.33 10.69 2.89
CA SER A 126 10.25 11.93 3.66
C SER A 126 9.91 11.60 5.12
N PRO A 127 10.92 11.56 6.01
CA PRO A 127 10.71 11.20 7.42
C PRO A 127 10.08 12.33 8.24
N ASP A 128 10.13 13.58 7.74
CA ASP A 128 9.72 14.77 8.48
C ASP A 128 8.20 15.02 8.31
N HIS A 129 7.47 14.61 9.32
CA HIS A 129 6.06 14.98 9.50
C HIS A 129 5.95 16.21 10.43
N LYS A 130 6.53 17.36 10.01
CA LYS A 130 6.54 18.61 10.82
C LYS A 130 5.11 19.05 11.20
N ASP A 131 4.11 18.71 10.38
CA ASP A 131 2.70 19.08 10.59
C ASP A 131 1.89 18.09 11.46
N TYR A 132 2.52 17.01 11.96
CA TYR A 132 1.79 16.04 12.78
C TYR A 132 1.77 16.44 14.26
N SER A 133 0.59 16.31 14.90
CA SER A 133 0.48 16.44 16.34
C SER A 133 1.42 15.47 17.07
N LEU A 134 1.86 15.84 18.29
CA LEU A 134 2.75 15.01 19.11
C LEU A 134 2.22 13.58 19.29
N VAL A 135 0.91 13.45 19.51
CA VAL A 135 0.21 12.18 19.64
C VAL A 135 0.36 11.33 18.37
N ARG A 136 0.15 11.93 17.19
CA ARG A 136 0.28 11.24 15.90
C ARG A 136 1.71 10.79 15.64
N ARG A 137 2.71 11.62 16.00
CA ARG A 137 4.14 11.26 15.91
C ARG A 137 4.49 10.05 16.78
N MET A 138 3.99 10.03 18.03
CA MET A 138 4.20 8.93 18.96
C MET A 138 3.59 7.63 18.41
N PHE A 139 2.33 7.66 17.94
CA PHE A 139 1.68 6.52 17.32
C PHE A 139 2.43 6.02 16.07
N THR A 140 2.88 6.93 15.22
CA THR A 140 3.67 6.58 14.03
C THR A 140 4.97 5.87 14.42
N LYS A 141 5.70 6.39 15.44
CA LYS A 141 6.96 5.80 15.92
C LYS A 141 6.75 4.40 16.52
N ILE A 142 5.70 4.23 17.35
CA ILE A 142 5.31 2.94 17.93
C ILE A 142 4.94 1.96 16.81
N TRP A 143 4.15 2.42 15.86
CA TRP A 143 3.71 1.65 14.70
C TRP A 143 4.87 1.11 13.87
N TYR A 144 5.81 1.95 13.43
CA TYR A 144 6.97 1.50 12.65
C TYR A 144 7.90 0.57 13.45
N ARG A 145 8.00 0.79 14.77
CA ARG A 145 8.76 -0.14 15.62
C ARG A 145 8.08 -1.51 15.73
N LEU A 146 6.75 -1.53 15.83
CA LEU A 146 5.98 -2.75 15.87
C LEU A 146 6.05 -3.50 14.54
N ILE A 147 5.78 -2.83 13.42
CA ILE A 147 5.87 -3.43 12.07
C ILE A 147 7.28 -3.93 11.78
N GLY A 148 8.31 -3.17 12.13
CA GLY A 148 9.70 -3.59 11.92
C GLY A 148 10.09 -4.87 12.67
N LYS A 149 9.35 -5.24 13.75
CA LYS A 149 9.54 -6.51 14.49
C LYS A 149 8.64 -7.64 13.97
N ILE A 150 7.48 -7.30 13.42
CA ILE A 150 6.41 -8.25 13.10
C ILE A 150 6.41 -8.61 11.60
N SER A 151 6.75 -7.66 10.74
CA SER A 151 6.76 -7.85 9.29
C SER A 151 8.02 -8.59 8.85
N THR A 152 7.87 -9.50 7.89
CA THR A 152 8.99 -10.16 7.21
C THR A 152 9.76 -9.20 6.30
N THR A 153 9.20 -8.02 6.01
CA THR A 153 9.79 -7.01 5.11
C THR A 153 10.19 -5.75 5.89
N LYS A 154 11.42 -5.28 5.68
CA LYS A 154 11.90 -4.01 6.27
C LYS A 154 11.26 -2.83 5.55
N GLN A 155 10.38 -2.09 6.22
CA GLN A 155 9.78 -0.88 5.69
C GLN A 155 10.58 0.36 6.10
N VAL A 156 10.85 1.24 5.14
CA VAL A 156 11.51 2.53 5.41
C VAL A 156 10.49 3.54 5.92
N VAL A 157 10.79 4.17 7.05
CA VAL A 157 9.93 5.20 7.66
C VAL A 157 9.79 6.39 6.72
N GLY A 158 8.55 6.78 6.43
CA GLY A 158 8.29 7.89 5.50
C GLY A 158 8.43 7.51 4.02
N ALA A 159 8.57 6.21 3.67
CA ALA A 159 8.59 5.76 2.28
C ALA A 159 7.37 6.25 1.51
N ARG A 160 7.63 6.81 0.33
CA ARG A 160 6.62 7.25 -0.63
C ARG A 160 6.40 6.18 -1.70
N ASP A 161 5.30 6.33 -2.43
CA ASP A 161 5.04 5.49 -3.59
C ASP A 161 5.90 5.92 -4.78
N TYR A 162 6.37 7.19 -4.80
CA TYR A 162 7.23 7.72 -5.84
C TYR A 162 8.57 6.99 -5.86
N ARG A 163 8.77 6.25 -6.95
CA ARG A 163 9.97 5.47 -7.24
C ARG A 163 10.18 5.31 -8.72
N LEU A 164 11.40 5.08 -9.13
CA LEU A 164 11.78 4.69 -10.48
C LEU A 164 12.37 3.28 -10.43
N MET A 165 11.84 2.37 -11.22
CA MET A 165 12.17 0.94 -11.22
C MET A 165 12.63 0.48 -12.59
N LYS A 166 13.60 -0.41 -12.66
CA LYS A 166 13.93 -1.17 -13.87
C LYS A 166 12.82 -2.16 -14.21
N ARG A 167 12.68 -2.53 -15.46
CA ARG A 167 11.62 -3.44 -15.98
C ARG A 167 11.56 -4.79 -15.27
N ASN A 168 12.71 -5.35 -14.88
CA ASN A 168 12.77 -6.62 -14.15
C ASN A 168 11.98 -6.58 -12.82
N ILE A 169 12.09 -5.49 -12.06
CA ILE A 169 11.31 -5.31 -10.82
C ILE A 169 9.82 -5.22 -11.13
N VAL A 170 9.45 -4.42 -12.13
CA VAL A 170 8.05 -4.26 -12.53
C VAL A 170 7.43 -5.61 -12.89
N ASN A 171 8.16 -6.44 -13.67
CA ASN A 171 7.70 -7.77 -14.02
C ASN A 171 7.51 -8.68 -12.78
N ALA A 172 8.42 -8.59 -11.81
CA ALA A 172 8.28 -9.32 -10.54
C ALA A 172 7.04 -8.86 -9.75
N ILE A 173 6.79 -7.54 -9.70
CA ILE A 173 5.62 -6.98 -9.00
C ILE A 173 4.30 -7.36 -9.69
N ILE A 174 4.26 -7.36 -11.02
CA ILE A 174 3.08 -7.75 -11.81
C ILE A 174 2.78 -9.25 -11.63
N SER A 175 3.78 -10.10 -11.47
CA SER A 175 3.58 -11.54 -11.25
C SER A 175 2.87 -11.84 -9.92
N MET A 176 2.94 -10.91 -8.95
CA MET A 176 2.24 -11.01 -7.66
C MET A 176 0.81 -10.47 -7.81
N ARG A 177 -0.13 -11.38 -8.10
CA ARG A 177 -1.55 -11.05 -8.37
C ARG A 177 -2.41 -11.08 -7.10
N GLU A 178 -1.89 -10.59 -6.00
CA GLU A 178 -2.64 -10.49 -4.75
C GLU A 178 -3.83 -9.54 -4.90
N TYR A 179 -5.04 -10.01 -4.53
CA TYR A 179 -6.24 -9.17 -4.51
C TYR A 179 -6.15 -8.07 -3.46
N ASN A 180 -5.61 -8.41 -2.29
CA ASN A 180 -5.39 -7.48 -1.18
C ASN A 180 -3.99 -6.89 -1.23
N ARG A 181 -3.72 -6.08 -2.26
CA ARG A 181 -2.41 -5.46 -2.47
C ARG A 181 -2.05 -4.47 -1.38
N TYR A 182 -0.79 -4.51 -0.97
CA TYR A 182 -0.15 -3.52 -0.13
C TYR A 182 1.21 -3.20 -0.74
N SER A 183 1.24 -2.23 -1.64
CA SER A 183 2.40 -1.95 -2.51
C SER A 183 3.68 -1.71 -1.73
N LYS A 184 3.64 -1.01 -0.57
CA LYS A 184 4.83 -0.78 0.26
C LYS A 184 5.47 -2.08 0.76
N GLY A 185 4.65 -3.07 1.05
CA GLY A 185 5.13 -4.42 1.41
C GLY A 185 5.67 -5.17 0.20
N ILE A 186 4.94 -5.15 -0.92
CA ILE A 186 5.32 -5.82 -2.18
C ILE A 186 6.68 -5.31 -2.67
N PHE A 187 6.87 -3.99 -2.70
CA PHE A 187 8.16 -3.38 -3.12
C PHE A 187 9.35 -3.81 -2.26
N SER A 188 9.13 -4.06 -0.98
CA SER A 188 10.18 -4.59 -0.09
C SER A 188 10.35 -6.09 -0.22
N PHE A 189 9.25 -6.82 -0.47
CA PHE A 189 9.23 -8.28 -0.57
C PHE A 189 10.01 -8.80 -1.78
N VAL A 190 9.92 -8.12 -2.92
CA VAL A 190 10.66 -8.52 -4.14
C VAL A 190 12.19 -8.45 -4.00
N GLY A 191 12.73 -7.78 -2.97
CA GLY A 191 14.11 -7.90 -2.52
C GLY A 191 15.18 -7.28 -3.42
N TYR A 192 14.80 -6.46 -4.41
CA TYR A 192 15.74 -5.80 -5.32
C TYR A 192 16.51 -4.67 -4.64
N LYS A 193 17.70 -4.36 -5.18
CA LYS A 193 18.61 -3.36 -4.64
C LYS A 193 18.05 -1.95 -4.84
N THR A 194 17.58 -1.33 -3.76
CA THR A 194 16.90 -0.04 -3.77
C THR A 194 17.76 1.03 -3.11
N LYS A 195 18.02 2.15 -3.82
CA LYS A 195 18.57 3.39 -3.26
C LYS A 195 17.43 4.26 -2.74
N TRP A 196 17.57 4.76 -1.53
CA TRP A 196 16.60 5.65 -0.90
C TRP A 196 17.13 7.08 -0.90
N ILE A 197 16.39 7.99 -1.52
CA ILE A 197 16.73 9.42 -1.56
C ILE A 197 15.79 10.17 -0.61
N LYS A 198 16.39 10.92 0.32
CA LYS A 198 15.64 11.78 1.23
C LYS A 198 15.24 13.07 0.52
N TYR A 199 13.98 13.48 0.68
CA TYR A 199 13.54 14.81 0.23
C TYR A 199 12.60 15.46 1.25
N GLU A 200 12.43 16.77 1.14
CA GLU A 200 11.44 17.52 1.91
C GLU A 200 10.18 17.67 1.04
N ALA A 201 9.06 17.06 1.51
CA ALA A 201 7.82 17.14 0.77
C ALA A 201 7.28 18.58 0.77
N PRO A 202 7.05 19.22 -0.39
CA PRO A 202 6.40 20.52 -0.47
C PRO A 202 4.97 20.46 0.03
N LYS A 203 4.40 21.62 0.38
CA LYS A 203 2.97 21.71 0.69
C LYS A 203 2.17 21.42 -0.57
N ARG A 204 1.00 20.76 -0.39
CA ARG A 204 0.08 20.49 -1.51
C ARG A 204 -0.25 21.77 -2.27
N VAL A 205 -0.19 21.69 -3.59
CA VAL A 205 -0.55 22.83 -4.47
C VAL A 205 -2.07 22.98 -4.53
N ALA A 206 -2.84 21.87 -4.52
CA ALA A 206 -4.30 21.86 -4.53
C ALA A 206 -4.85 20.59 -3.83
N GLY A 207 -6.16 20.58 -3.52
CA GLY A 207 -6.85 19.44 -2.93
C GLY A 207 -6.78 19.34 -1.39
N LYS A 208 -7.67 18.51 -0.80
CA LYS A 208 -7.73 18.23 0.64
C LYS A 208 -7.30 16.79 0.93
N THR A 209 -6.67 16.56 2.10
CA THR A 209 -6.33 15.19 2.51
C THR A 209 -7.57 14.32 2.67
N LYS A 210 -7.65 13.24 1.90
CA LYS A 210 -8.76 12.27 1.90
C LYS A 210 -8.59 11.17 2.99
N TRP A 211 -7.48 11.23 3.78
CA TRP A 211 -7.13 10.22 4.78
C TRP A 211 -7.60 10.60 6.19
N SER A 212 -8.60 9.90 6.71
CA SER A 212 -9.01 9.99 8.11
C SER A 212 -8.20 9.03 8.99
N PHE A 213 -8.19 9.25 10.32
CA PHE A 213 -7.52 8.37 11.28
C PHE A 213 -8.02 6.91 11.17
N ARG A 214 -9.33 6.71 10.98
CA ARG A 214 -9.93 5.36 10.79
C ARG A 214 -9.39 4.67 9.54
N LYS A 215 -9.24 5.40 8.42
CA LYS A 215 -8.68 4.85 7.18
C LYS A 215 -7.21 4.46 7.35
N LEU A 216 -6.42 5.29 8.06
CA LEU A 216 -5.02 4.99 8.35
C LEU A 216 -4.89 3.74 9.23
N PHE A 217 -5.73 3.62 10.27
CA PHE A 217 -5.73 2.46 11.17
C PHE A 217 -6.12 1.17 10.42
N LYS A 218 -7.16 1.24 9.58
CA LYS A 218 -7.57 0.10 8.75
C LYS A 218 -6.45 -0.32 7.80
N TYR A 219 -5.83 0.63 7.08
CA TYR A 219 -4.70 0.37 6.19
C TYR A 219 -3.51 -0.25 6.91
N ALA A 220 -3.28 0.19 8.13
CA ALA A 220 -2.25 -0.36 8.99
C ALA A 220 -2.52 -1.84 9.35
N ILE A 221 -3.74 -2.18 9.79
CA ILE A 221 -4.13 -3.57 10.07
C ILE A 221 -4.02 -4.42 8.79
N GLU A 222 -4.46 -3.92 7.65
CA GLU A 222 -4.35 -4.61 6.36
C GLU A 222 -2.90 -4.93 6.02
N GLY A 223 -1.97 -3.99 6.26
CA GLY A 223 -0.54 -4.21 6.07
C GLY A 223 0.04 -5.29 6.98
N ILE A 224 -0.39 -5.37 8.27
CA ILE A 224 0.03 -6.45 9.17
C ILE A 224 -0.49 -7.80 8.65
N LEU A 225 -1.77 -7.89 8.33
CA LEU A 225 -2.41 -9.14 7.91
C LEU A 225 -1.84 -9.66 6.58
N ALA A 226 -1.40 -8.75 5.68
CA ALA A 226 -0.81 -9.13 4.40
C ALA A 226 0.61 -9.71 4.53
N PHE A 227 1.43 -9.17 5.46
CA PHE A 227 2.86 -9.51 5.53
C PHE A 227 3.30 -10.08 6.88
N SER A 228 2.38 -10.54 7.72
CA SER A 228 2.70 -11.13 9.02
C SER A 228 1.67 -12.13 9.50
N THR A 229 2.11 -13.27 9.98
CA THR A 229 1.31 -14.25 10.71
C THR A 229 1.41 -14.07 12.22
N THR A 230 2.15 -13.07 12.69
CA THR A 230 2.42 -12.83 14.12
C THR A 230 1.13 -12.73 14.95
N PRO A 231 0.03 -12.06 14.52
CA PRO A 231 -1.21 -12.04 15.29
C PRO A 231 -1.80 -13.43 15.56
N LEU A 232 -1.69 -14.35 14.59
CA LEU A 232 -2.12 -15.74 14.77
C LEU A 232 -1.22 -16.49 15.76
N VAL A 233 0.09 -16.32 15.64
CA VAL A 233 1.08 -16.93 16.53
C VAL A 233 0.90 -16.40 17.97
N MET A 234 0.69 -15.09 18.14
CA MET A 234 0.42 -14.50 19.46
C MET A 234 -0.87 -15.06 20.06
N ALA A 235 -1.93 -15.21 19.27
CA ALA A 235 -3.18 -15.81 19.72
C ALA A 235 -2.95 -17.27 20.19
N ALA A 236 -2.18 -18.05 19.43
CA ALA A 236 -1.85 -19.44 19.80
C ALA A 236 -1.01 -19.53 21.08
N ILE A 237 0.04 -18.70 21.23
CA ILE A 237 0.88 -18.64 22.43
C ILE A 237 0.04 -18.24 23.65
N PHE A 238 -0.81 -17.21 23.50
CA PHE A 238 -1.68 -16.79 24.61
C PHE A 238 -2.67 -17.89 25.01
N GLY A 239 -3.26 -18.58 24.03
CA GLY A 239 -4.11 -19.74 24.27
C GLY A 239 -3.38 -20.85 25.04
N LEU A 240 -2.13 -21.16 24.67
CA LEU A 240 -1.31 -22.15 25.36
C LEU A 240 -1.03 -21.75 26.83
N ILE A 241 -0.71 -20.47 27.07
CA ILE A 241 -0.50 -19.94 28.43
C ILE A 241 -1.78 -20.07 29.26
N MET A 242 -2.94 -19.71 28.67
CA MET A 242 -4.23 -19.84 29.36
C MET A 242 -4.58 -21.29 29.67
N CYS A 243 -4.31 -22.22 28.76
CA CYS A 243 -4.47 -23.65 29.00
C CYS A 243 -3.59 -24.15 30.17
N PHE A 244 -2.34 -23.70 30.23
CA PHE A 244 -1.45 -24.06 31.33
C PHE A 244 -1.92 -23.49 32.67
N ILE A 245 -2.36 -22.22 32.71
CA ILE A 245 -2.96 -21.62 33.93
C ILE A 245 -4.22 -22.39 34.35
N ALA A 246 -5.10 -22.71 33.42
CA ALA A 246 -6.32 -23.49 33.70
C ALA A 246 -5.96 -24.88 34.26
N PHE A 247 -4.97 -25.56 33.70
CA PHE A 247 -4.52 -26.88 34.19
C PHE A 247 -4.00 -26.79 35.63
N VAL A 248 -3.16 -25.79 35.94
CA VAL A 248 -2.68 -25.58 37.31
C VAL A 248 -3.85 -25.25 38.26
N ALA A 249 -4.78 -24.39 37.82
CA ALA A 249 -5.95 -24.03 38.63
C ALA A 249 -6.85 -25.23 38.92
N ILE A 250 -7.06 -26.14 37.96
CA ILE A 250 -7.81 -27.39 38.16
C ILE A 250 -7.13 -28.27 39.25
N ILE A 251 -5.80 -28.46 39.19
CA ILE A 251 -5.07 -29.22 40.18
C ILE A 251 -5.25 -28.61 41.57
N VAL A 252 -5.10 -27.27 41.67
CA VAL A 252 -5.26 -26.55 42.96
C VAL A 252 -6.67 -26.71 43.51
N ILE A 253 -7.68 -26.62 42.68
CA ILE A 253 -9.10 -26.80 43.08
C ILE A 253 -9.32 -28.22 43.60
N ILE A 254 -8.86 -29.25 42.86
CA ILE A 254 -9.00 -30.66 43.27
C ILE A 254 -8.34 -30.89 44.62
N VAL A 255 -7.11 -30.46 44.80
CA VAL A 255 -6.38 -30.64 46.08
C VAL A 255 -7.08 -29.91 47.22
N LYS A 256 -7.52 -28.68 47.00
CA LYS A 256 -8.24 -27.88 48.00
C LYS A 256 -9.54 -28.55 48.41
N THR A 257 -10.34 -29.04 47.46
CA THR A 257 -11.61 -29.71 47.72
C THR A 257 -11.43 -31.01 48.49
N LEU A 258 -10.41 -31.79 48.15
CA LEU A 258 -10.10 -33.03 48.85
C LEU A 258 -9.59 -32.84 50.29
N VAL A 259 -8.86 -31.72 50.56
CA VAL A 259 -8.26 -31.47 51.90
C VAL A 259 -9.20 -30.72 52.81
N TRP A 260 -9.95 -29.72 52.33
CA TRP A 260 -10.77 -28.80 53.16
C TRP A 260 -12.26 -28.87 52.93
N GLY A 261 -12.73 -29.71 51.97
CA GLY A 261 -14.13 -29.72 51.55
C GLY A 261 -14.51 -28.50 50.69
N ASP A 262 -15.75 -28.49 50.23
CA ASP A 262 -16.25 -27.41 49.37
C ASP A 262 -17.41 -26.63 50.09
N PRO A 263 -17.16 -25.44 50.69
CA PRO A 263 -18.22 -24.56 51.11
C PRO A 263 -18.76 -23.86 49.84
N VAL A 264 -20.04 -24.04 49.50
CA VAL A 264 -20.75 -23.58 48.29
C VAL A 264 -20.69 -22.05 48.14
N GLY A 265 -19.53 -21.53 47.82
CA GLY A 265 -19.30 -20.10 47.62
C GLY A 265 -18.37 -19.88 46.43
N GLY A 266 -18.87 -19.83 45.21
CA GLY A 266 -17.98 -19.62 44.08
C GLY A 266 -18.68 -19.18 42.80
N TRP A 267 -20.00 -19.03 42.82
CA TRP A 267 -20.78 -18.67 41.62
C TRP A 267 -20.33 -17.38 40.94
N PRO A 268 -20.03 -16.25 41.63
CA PRO A 268 -19.57 -15.03 40.98
C PRO A 268 -18.20 -15.21 40.31
N SER A 269 -17.28 -15.93 40.94
CA SER A 269 -15.95 -16.20 40.39
C SER A 269 -16.04 -17.10 39.14
N LEU A 270 -16.88 -18.14 39.18
CA LEU A 270 -17.12 -19.00 38.05
C LEU A 270 -17.74 -18.23 36.86
N ALA A 271 -18.75 -17.38 37.13
CA ALA A 271 -19.34 -16.53 36.11
C ALA A 271 -18.32 -15.58 35.45
N CYS A 272 -17.47 -14.93 36.26
CA CYS A 272 -16.38 -14.09 35.72
C CYS A 272 -15.39 -14.86 34.85
N ILE A 273 -14.98 -16.05 35.25
CA ILE A 273 -14.05 -16.90 34.48
C ILE A 273 -14.68 -17.31 33.15
N ILE A 274 -15.95 -17.74 33.17
CA ILE A 274 -16.67 -18.15 31.94
C ILE A 274 -16.80 -16.97 30.98
N ILE A 275 -17.23 -15.78 31.44
CA ILE A 275 -17.37 -14.60 30.60
C ILE A 275 -16.01 -14.19 30.02
N PHE A 276 -14.96 -14.17 30.84
CA PHE A 276 -13.61 -13.80 30.37
C PHE A 276 -13.09 -14.78 29.33
N THR A 277 -13.16 -16.09 29.57
CA THR A 277 -12.70 -17.09 28.61
C THR A 277 -13.51 -17.09 27.33
N SER A 278 -14.83 -16.90 27.41
CA SER A 278 -15.70 -16.76 26.24
C SER A 278 -15.36 -15.53 25.41
N GLY A 279 -15.14 -14.37 26.05
CA GLY A 279 -14.69 -13.15 25.38
C GLY A 279 -13.34 -13.33 24.65
N LEU A 280 -12.42 -14.04 25.30
CA LEU A 280 -11.12 -14.34 24.73
C LEU A 280 -11.22 -15.31 23.52
N GLN A 281 -12.07 -16.32 23.59
CA GLN A 281 -12.34 -17.22 22.47
C GLN A 281 -12.91 -16.47 21.27
N LEU A 282 -13.88 -15.55 21.50
CA LEU A 282 -14.45 -14.71 20.45
C LEU A 282 -13.39 -13.79 19.80
N LEU A 283 -12.46 -13.24 20.60
CA LEU A 283 -11.36 -12.43 20.07
C LEU A 283 -10.47 -13.27 19.13
N PHE A 284 -10.10 -14.48 19.52
CA PHE A 284 -9.26 -15.36 18.68
C PHE A 284 -9.99 -15.82 17.42
N LEU A 285 -11.26 -16.17 17.52
CA LEU A 285 -12.10 -16.47 16.35
C LEU A 285 -12.18 -15.28 15.41
N GLY A 286 -12.27 -14.05 15.95
CA GLY A 286 -12.22 -12.82 15.16
C GLY A 286 -10.92 -12.65 14.39
N ILE A 287 -9.76 -12.90 15.03
CA ILE A 287 -8.45 -12.86 14.36
C ILE A 287 -8.39 -13.91 13.23
N ILE A 288 -8.76 -15.14 13.51
CA ILE A 288 -8.82 -16.22 12.49
C ILE A 288 -9.75 -15.83 11.35
N GLY A 289 -10.92 -15.28 11.67
CA GLY A 289 -11.89 -14.80 10.68
C GLY A 289 -11.34 -13.73 9.75
N MET A 290 -10.49 -12.82 10.26
CA MET A 290 -9.83 -11.81 9.42
C MET A 290 -8.89 -12.45 8.40
N TYR A 291 -8.07 -13.44 8.79
CA TYR A 291 -7.19 -14.16 7.86
C TYR A 291 -7.99 -15.01 6.87
N LEU A 292 -9.02 -15.71 7.34
CA LEU A 292 -9.90 -16.50 6.49
C LEU A 292 -10.60 -15.63 5.43
N SER A 293 -11.03 -14.43 5.82
CA SER A 293 -11.60 -13.45 4.88
C SER A 293 -10.61 -13.06 3.77
N LYS A 294 -9.31 -12.92 4.09
CA LYS A 294 -8.27 -12.63 3.08
C LYS A 294 -8.07 -13.83 2.14
N ILE A 295 -7.93 -15.03 2.71
CA ILE A 295 -7.81 -16.26 1.92
C ILE A 295 -9.02 -16.44 1.00
N TYR A 296 -10.22 -16.18 1.49
CA TYR A 296 -11.45 -16.26 0.69
C TYR A 296 -11.45 -15.33 -0.53
N LEU A 297 -10.91 -14.11 -0.38
CA LEU A 297 -10.79 -13.16 -1.49
C LEU A 297 -9.75 -13.62 -2.53
N GLU A 298 -8.62 -14.18 -2.08
CA GLU A 298 -7.59 -14.74 -2.97
C GLU A 298 -8.07 -15.96 -3.73
N VAL A 299 -8.73 -16.90 -3.06
CA VAL A 299 -9.26 -18.13 -3.69
C VAL A 299 -10.34 -17.84 -4.73
N LYS A 300 -11.04 -16.72 -4.64
CA LYS A 300 -12.00 -16.30 -5.66
C LYS A 300 -11.37 -15.89 -6.99
N GLU A 301 -10.09 -15.55 -7.01
CA GLU A 301 -9.35 -15.13 -8.20
C GLU A 301 -10.06 -14.05 -9.03
N ARG A 302 -10.79 -13.15 -8.36
CA ARG A 302 -11.48 -12.05 -9.04
C ARG A 302 -10.47 -11.06 -9.59
N PRO A 303 -10.70 -10.50 -10.80
CA PRO A 303 -9.85 -9.43 -11.31
C PRO A 303 -9.70 -8.28 -10.32
N ILE A 304 -8.48 -7.76 -10.18
CA ILE A 304 -8.16 -6.66 -9.27
C ILE A 304 -8.92 -5.38 -9.68
N TYR A 305 -9.11 -5.18 -10.98
CA TYR A 305 -9.84 -4.05 -11.55
C TYR A 305 -10.55 -4.45 -12.85
N PHE A 306 -11.46 -3.61 -13.31
CA PHE A 306 -12.10 -3.70 -14.63
C PHE A 306 -11.92 -2.39 -15.37
N VAL A 307 -11.47 -2.46 -16.61
CA VAL A 307 -11.34 -1.32 -17.51
C VAL A 307 -12.70 -0.97 -18.09
N ARG A 308 -13.05 0.31 -18.09
CA ARG A 308 -14.23 0.87 -18.74
C ARG A 308 -13.88 1.43 -20.11
N GLU A 309 -12.74 2.14 -20.20
CA GLU A 309 -12.34 2.88 -21.40
C GLU A 309 -10.82 3.08 -21.36
N THR A 310 -10.19 3.15 -22.55
CA THR A 310 -8.78 3.47 -22.76
C THR A 310 -8.63 4.51 -23.89
N GLU A 311 -7.43 5.02 -24.08
CA GLU A 311 -7.10 5.92 -25.20
C GLU A 311 -7.32 5.29 -26.60
N LYS A 312 -7.45 3.97 -26.67
CA LYS A 312 -7.71 3.27 -27.95
C LYS A 312 -9.16 3.45 -28.40
N ASP A 313 -10.07 3.50 -27.42
CA ASP A 313 -11.50 3.65 -27.69
C ASP A 313 -11.85 5.03 -28.28
N LEU A 314 -10.97 6.05 -28.08
CA LEU A 314 -11.10 7.36 -28.74
C LEU A 314 -10.89 7.30 -30.25
N LYS A 315 -10.03 6.39 -30.72
CA LYS A 315 -9.65 6.27 -32.13
C LYS A 315 -10.61 5.43 -32.96
N GLU A 316 -11.48 4.67 -32.32
CA GLU A 316 -12.51 3.85 -33.00
C GLU A 316 -13.81 4.64 -33.20
N ASN A 317 -13.97 5.82 -32.58
CA ASN A 317 -15.15 6.67 -32.68
C ASN A 317 -14.96 7.89 -33.61
N ASP A 318 -13.78 8.11 -34.20
CA ASP A 318 -13.46 9.07 -35.25
C ASP A 318 -13.35 8.35 -36.63
#